data_02aa91a6058e43c9ba4f350bbe6734ec
#
_entry.id   02aa91a6058e43c9ba4f350bbe6734ec
#
_cell.length_a   1.000
_cell.length_b   1.000
_cell.length_c   1.000
_cell.angle_alpha   90.00
_cell.angle_beta   90.00
_cell.angle_gamma   90.00
#
_symmetry.space_group_name_H-M   'P 1'
#
loop_
_entity.id
_entity.type
_entity.pdbx_description
1 polymer ?
#
loop_
_entity_poly.entity_id
_entity_poly.type
_entity_poly.pdbx_seq_one_letter_code
_entity_poly.pdbx_strand_id
1 'polypeptide(L)'
;DTTINDKCCLGCKGGMMDNAFDYIIKNQNGFVDTEDSYPYLGHDGNCKFSKKSSGPRIIDWVDIPSGDEYSLEDAVANVGPVSVTVDASDEWQFYSNGILIPQRFFGCSSRKANANHGVVIVGYGSENGFNYWIIRNSWGTNWGESGYLKLIRGRNACGIANSASYPIVEDK
;
A
#
# COMPACT_ATOMS: atom_id res chain seq x y z
N ASP A 1 -0.49 2.50 -16.56
CA ASP A 1 -0.42 3.60 -17.52
C ASP A 1 1.02 3.79 -17.98
N THR A 2 1.30 3.55 -19.26
CA THR A 2 2.64 3.68 -19.86
C THR A 2 2.89 5.06 -20.46
N THR A 3 1.93 5.96 -20.38
CA THR A 3 2.05 7.33 -20.92
C THR A 3 2.86 8.26 -20.02
N ILE A 4 3.21 7.80 -18.82
CA ILE A 4 4.02 8.55 -17.86
C ILE A 4 5.49 8.34 -18.21
N ASN A 5 6.07 9.32 -18.87
CA ASN A 5 7.49 9.31 -19.29
C ASN A 5 8.45 9.68 -18.13
N ASP A 6 7.97 9.68 -16.90
CA ASP A 6 8.75 10.00 -15.72
C ASP A 6 9.09 8.74 -14.91
N LYS A 7 10.30 8.69 -14.44
CA LYS A 7 11.04 7.61 -13.76
C LYS A 7 10.33 6.89 -12.59
N CYS A 8 9.03 7.09 -12.41
CA CYS A 8 8.33 6.73 -11.19
C CYS A 8 7.35 5.56 -11.30
N CYS A 9 6.68 5.42 -12.43
CA CYS A 9 5.58 4.49 -12.59
C CYS A 9 5.72 3.77 -13.93
N LEU A 10 6.15 2.51 -13.89
CA LEU A 10 6.54 1.72 -15.05
C LEU A 10 5.48 0.68 -15.44
N GLY A 11 4.20 0.97 -15.21
CA GLY A 11 3.11 0.03 -15.44
C GLY A 11 3.30 -1.24 -14.63
N CYS A 12 3.26 -2.41 -15.27
CA CYS A 12 3.47 -3.71 -14.60
C CYS A 12 4.89 -3.93 -14.05
N LYS A 13 5.82 -3.01 -14.29
CA LYS A 13 7.18 -3.07 -13.73
C LYS A 13 7.32 -2.33 -12.40
N GLY A 14 6.22 -1.83 -11.85
CA GLY A 14 6.16 -1.21 -10.53
C GLY A 14 6.18 0.31 -10.54
N GLY A 15 6.27 0.88 -9.34
CA GLY A 15 6.26 2.33 -9.10
C GLY A 15 6.22 2.64 -7.62
N MET A 16 6.15 3.94 -7.29
CA MET A 16 6.00 4.44 -5.93
C MET A 16 4.62 5.10 -5.77
N MET A 17 4.01 4.92 -4.59
CA MET A 17 2.67 5.44 -4.29
C MET A 17 2.62 6.97 -4.42
N ASP A 18 3.61 7.67 -3.88
CA ASP A 18 3.70 9.13 -3.87
C ASP A 18 3.69 9.70 -5.29
N ASN A 19 4.43 9.06 -6.19
CA ASN A 19 4.45 9.42 -7.59
C ASN A 19 3.10 9.18 -8.27
N ALA A 20 2.36 8.16 -7.85
CA ALA A 20 1.01 7.92 -8.34
C ALA A 20 0.05 9.01 -7.87
N PHE A 21 0.12 9.42 -6.58
CA PHE A 21 -0.66 10.54 -6.06
C PHE A 21 -0.33 11.84 -6.78
N ASP A 22 0.95 12.15 -6.94
CA ASP A 22 1.44 13.31 -7.68
C ASP A 22 0.91 13.35 -9.13
N TYR A 23 0.95 12.21 -9.82
CA TYR A 23 0.42 12.11 -11.17
C TYR A 23 -1.07 12.40 -11.24
N ILE A 24 -1.86 11.81 -10.34
CA ILE A 24 -3.31 12.00 -10.27
C ILE A 24 -3.63 13.47 -10.01
N ILE A 25 -2.93 14.11 -9.07
CA ILE A 25 -3.12 15.53 -8.76
C ILE A 25 -2.79 16.41 -9.98
N LYS A 26 -1.62 16.20 -10.59
CA LYS A 26 -1.10 17.06 -11.65
C LYS A 26 -1.79 16.86 -13.00
N ASN A 27 -2.15 15.63 -13.35
CA ASN A 27 -2.61 15.28 -14.70
C ASN A 27 -4.12 14.95 -14.78
N GLN A 28 -4.76 14.62 -13.64
CA GLN A 28 -6.17 14.25 -13.59
C GLN A 28 -6.99 15.21 -12.70
N ASN A 29 -6.42 16.38 -12.34
CA ASN A 29 -7.02 17.30 -11.36
C ASN A 29 -7.42 16.65 -10.04
N GLY A 30 -6.69 15.62 -9.62
CA GLY A 30 -6.92 14.85 -8.42
C GLY A 30 -8.00 13.76 -8.52
N PHE A 31 -8.73 13.65 -9.63
CA PHE A 31 -9.80 12.67 -9.75
C PHE A 31 -9.29 11.26 -10.04
N VAL A 32 -9.90 10.28 -9.37
CA VAL A 32 -9.61 8.85 -9.55
C VAL A 32 -10.86 8.18 -10.09
N ASP A 33 -10.73 7.36 -11.12
CA ASP A 33 -11.83 6.55 -11.62
C ASP A 33 -12.20 5.43 -10.63
N THR A 34 -13.44 4.96 -10.69
CA THR A 34 -13.88 3.79 -9.95
C THR A 34 -13.42 2.51 -10.64
N GLU A 35 -13.33 1.40 -9.90
CA GLU A 35 -13.00 0.08 -10.47
C GLU A 35 -13.96 -0.32 -11.61
N ASP A 36 -15.24 0.01 -11.48
CA ASP A 36 -16.26 -0.27 -12.52
C ASP A 36 -16.00 0.51 -13.82
N SER A 37 -15.52 1.74 -13.72
CA SER A 37 -15.26 2.60 -14.89
C SER A 37 -13.88 2.38 -15.50
N TYR A 38 -12.92 1.92 -14.70
CA TYR A 38 -11.54 1.66 -15.09
C TYR A 38 -11.00 0.38 -14.44
N PRO A 39 -11.49 -0.79 -14.88
CA PRO A 39 -11.16 -2.06 -14.25
C PRO A 39 -9.68 -2.41 -14.40
N TYR A 40 -9.14 -3.10 -13.41
CA TYR A 40 -7.78 -3.67 -13.47
C TYR A 40 -7.71 -4.79 -14.50
N LEU A 41 -6.80 -4.68 -15.46
CA LEU A 41 -6.67 -5.61 -16.59
C LEU A 41 -5.47 -6.56 -16.47
N GLY A 42 -4.55 -6.33 -15.54
CA GLY A 42 -3.36 -7.17 -15.35
C GLY A 42 -2.30 -7.05 -16.46
N HIS A 43 -2.40 -6.04 -17.31
CA HIS A 43 -1.42 -5.73 -18.36
C HIS A 43 -1.29 -4.23 -18.59
N ASP A 44 -0.15 -3.81 -19.14
CA ASP A 44 0.07 -2.44 -19.53
C ASP A 44 -0.89 -1.98 -20.62
N GLY A 45 -1.24 -0.70 -20.62
CA GLY A 45 -2.14 -0.11 -21.60
C GLY A 45 -2.11 1.42 -21.60
N ASN A 46 -2.83 2.00 -22.55
CA ASN A 46 -3.03 3.44 -22.61
C ASN A 46 -3.97 3.90 -21.50
N CYS A 47 -3.74 5.11 -20.97
CA CYS A 47 -4.61 5.73 -19.98
C CYS A 47 -6.04 5.88 -20.52
N LYS A 48 -7.01 5.42 -19.76
CA LYS A 48 -8.45 5.50 -20.07
C LYS A 48 -9.19 6.40 -19.08
N PHE A 49 -8.46 7.18 -18.29
CA PHE A 49 -9.06 8.07 -17.29
C PHE A 49 -10.16 8.94 -17.92
N SER A 50 -11.30 9.03 -17.22
CA SER A 50 -12.42 9.86 -17.62
C SER A 50 -13.02 10.59 -16.41
N LYS A 51 -12.89 11.91 -16.39
CA LYS A 51 -13.46 12.76 -15.33
C LYS A 51 -14.95 12.54 -15.11
N LYS A 52 -15.69 12.05 -16.10
CA LYS A 52 -17.14 11.77 -15.98
C LYS A 52 -17.47 10.58 -15.10
N SER A 53 -16.51 9.68 -14.90
CA SER A 53 -16.66 8.45 -14.14
C SER A 53 -15.83 8.47 -12.85
N SER A 54 -15.32 9.65 -12.45
CA SER A 54 -14.41 9.78 -11.32
C SER A 54 -15.14 9.64 -9.97
N GLY A 55 -14.42 9.05 -9.04
CA GLY A 55 -14.75 8.95 -7.64
C GLY A 55 -14.26 10.17 -6.83
N PRO A 56 -13.68 9.95 -5.65
CA PRO A 56 -13.17 11.02 -4.81
C PRO A 56 -12.02 11.79 -5.47
N ARG A 57 -11.79 13.01 -5.01
CA ARG A 57 -10.71 13.86 -5.48
C ARG A 57 -9.58 13.91 -4.46
N ILE A 58 -8.37 13.55 -4.89
CA ILE A 58 -7.13 13.70 -4.12
C ILE A 58 -6.63 15.13 -4.32
N ILE A 59 -6.37 15.86 -3.24
CA ILE A 59 -5.89 17.25 -3.29
C ILE A 59 -4.44 17.39 -2.87
N ASP A 60 -3.95 16.45 -2.06
CA ASP A 60 -2.57 16.40 -1.57
C ASP A 60 -2.27 14.99 -1.05
N TRP A 61 -1.07 14.76 -0.54
CA TRP A 61 -0.68 13.53 0.13
C TRP A 61 0.38 13.80 1.20
N VAL A 62 0.52 12.87 2.15
CA VAL A 62 1.44 12.99 3.29
C VAL A 62 2.32 11.76 3.37
N ASP A 63 3.64 11.98 3.49
CA ASP A 63 4.62 10.97 3.87
C ASP A 63 4.68 10.82 5.39
N ILE A 64 4.72 9.58 5.85
CA ILE A 64 5.01 9.25 7.23
C ILE A 64 6.53 9.13 7.41
N PRO A 65 7.12 9.67 8.50
CA PRO A 65 8.56 9.57 8.71
C PRO A 65 9.06 8.14 8.67
N SER A 66 10.11 7.89 7.89
CA SER A 66 10.63 6.54 7.65
C SER A 66 11.05 5.84 8.95
N GLY A 67 10.53 4.63 9.19
CA GLY A 67 10.79 3.82 10.36
C GLY A 67 9.91 4.15 11.58
N ASP A 68 9.04 5.15 11.49
CA ASP A 68 8.19 5.59 12.59
C ASP A 68 6.84 4.86 12.59
N GLU A 69 6.78 3.69 13.24
CA GLU A 69 5.54 2.94 13.40
C GLU A 69 4.51 3.63 14.31
N TYR A 70 4.94 4.58 15.16
CA TYR A 70 4.01 5.33 16.00
C TYR A 70 3.18 6.33 15.16
N SER A 71 3.86 7.13 14.34
CA SER A 71 3.17 8.03 13.40
C SER A 71 2.34 7.25 12.36
N LEU A 72 2.79 6.06 11.98
CA LEU A 72 2.02 5.16 11.11
C LEU A 72 0.73 4.67 11.78
N GLU A 73 0.79 4.31 13.06
CA GLU A 73 -0.39 3.91 13.85
C GLU A 73 -1.37 5.08 14.00
N ASP A 74 -0.87 6.25 14.31
CA ASP A 74 -1.68 7.47 14.43
C ASP A 74 -2.40 7.80 13.12
N ALA A 75 -1.71 7.71 11.99
CA ALA A 75 -2.33 7.90 10.67
C ALA A 75 -3.43 6.88 10.38
N VAL A 76 -3.19 5.59 10.65
CA VAL A 76 -4.20 4.53 10.46
C VAL A 76 -5.40 4.74 11.37
N ALA A 77 -5.19 5.23 12.60
CA ALA A 77 -6.26 5.46 13.58
C ALA A 77 -7.14 6.68 13.24
N ASN A 78 -6.52 7.78 12.81
CA ASN A 78 -7.17 9.09 12.73
C ASN A 78 -7.48 9.54 11.30
N VAL A 79 -6.78 9.00 10.29
CA VAL A 79 -6.99 9.34 8.87
C VAL A 79 -7.66 8.20 8.11
N GLY A 80 -7.13 6.98 8.21
CA GLY A 80 -7.65 5.81 7.52
C GLY A 80 -6.56 4.93 6.90
N PRO A 81 -6.86 4.19 5.82
CA PRO A 81 -5.90 3.29 5.19
C PRO A 81 -4.64 3.99 4.69
N VAL A 82 -3.47 3.38 4.93
CA VAL A 82 -2.16 3.91 4.56
C VAL A 82 -1.47 2.97 3.57
N SER A 83 -0.99 3.50 2.46
CA SER A 83 -0.17 2.76 1.48
C SER A 83 1.25 2.61 2.00
N VAL A 84 1.80 1.39 1.93
CA VAL A 84 3.15 1.08 2.42
C VAL A 84 3.90 0.19 1.46
N THR A 85 5.24 0.24 1.51
CA THR A 85 6.10 -0.75 0.86
C THR A 85 6.60 -1.77 1.86
N VAL A 86 6.77 -3.01 1.40
CA VAL A 86 7.28 -4.12 2.21
C VAL A 86 8.25 -4.99 1.42
N ASP A 87 9.07 -5.75 2.13
CA ASP A 87 9.75 -6.94 1.60
C ASP A 87 8.79 -8.13 1.72
N ALA A 88 8.10 -8.45 0.63
CA ALA A 88 7.22 -9.62 0.55
C ALA A 88 8.04 -10.85 0.13
N SER A 89 8.79 -11.40 1.07
CA SER A 89 9.57 -12.62 0.90
C SER A 89 8.69 -13.89 0.88
N ASP A 90 9.33 -15.06 0.78
CA ASP A 90 8.64 -16.35 0.67
C ASP A 90 7.61 -16.61 1.78
N GLU A 91 7.86 -16.10 3.00
CA GLU A 91 6.90 -16.22 4.13
C GLU A 91 5.54 -15.61 3.81
N TRP A 92 5.50 -14.54 3.01
CA TRP A 92 4.24 -13.93 2.58
C TRP A 92 3.49 -14.83 1.60
N GLN A 93 4.19 -15.48 0.68
CA GLN A 93 3.55 -16.33 -0.33
C GLN A 93 2.81 -17.50 0.31
N PHE A 94 3.37 -18.06 1.40
CA PHE A 94 2.80 -19.21 2.11
C PHE A 94 1.95 -18.83 3.32
N TYR A 95 1.73 -17.54 3.58
CA TYR A 95 0.89 -17.10 4.69
C TYR A 95 -0.56 -17.55 4.49
N SER A 96 -1.15 -18.12 5.53
CA SER A 96 -2.55 -18.59 5.53
C SER A 96 -3.39 -17.93 6.62
N ASN A 97 -2.86 -17.80 7.84
CA ASN A 97 -3.58 -17.19 8.97
C ASN A 97 -2.65 -16.88 10.16
N GLY A 98 -3.19 -16.16 11.15
CA GLY A 98 -2.50 -15.81 12.38
C GLY A 98 -1.56 -14.59 12.21
N ILE A 99 -0.77 -14.28 13.24
CA ILE A 99 0.15 -13.16 13.20
C ILE A 99 1.48 -13.63 12.60
N LEU A 100 1.85 -13.09 11.43
CA LEU A 100 3.16 -13.33 10.83
C LEU A 100 4.23 -12.62 11.67
N ILE A 101 5.13 -13.42 12.22
CA ILE A 101 6.33 -12.96 12.93
C ILE A 101 7.53 -13.42 12.12
N PRO A 102 8.19 -12.54 11.34
CA PRO A 102 9.26 -12.93 10.43
C PRO A 102 10.41 -13.64 11.13
N GLN A 103 10.93 -14.69 10.54
CA GLN A 103 12.06 -15.45 11.07
C GLN A 103 13.35 -14.64 10.93
N ARG A 104 14.18 -14.66 11.98
CA ARG A 104 15.37 -13.80 12.09
C ARG A 104 16.38 -13.95 10.95
N PHE A 105 16.51 -15.14 10.36
CA PHE A 105 17.55 -15.43 9.34
C PHE A 105 17.00 -15.72 7.95
N PHE A 106 15.72 -16.05 7.83
CA PHE A 106 15.09 -16.46 6.58
C PHE A 106 13.83 -15.67 6.26
N GLY A 107 13.40 -14.78 7.16
CA GLY A 107 12.22 -13.94 6.98
C GLY A 107 12.49 -12.69 6.16
N CYS A 108 11.44 -11.92 5.97
CA CYS A 108 11.53 -10.64 5.28
C CYS A 108 12.49 -9.66 5.96
N SER A 109 13.10 -8.79 5.17
CA SER A 109 14.05 -7.79 5.62
C SER A 109 13.35 -6.48 6.03
N SER A 110 13.83 -5.83 7.08
CA SER A 110 13.42 -4.46 7.43
C SER A 110 14.23 -3.38 6.71
N ARG A 111 15.13 -3.74 5.78
CA ARG A 111 15.93 -2.75 5.03
C ARG A 111 15.11 -2.15 3.90
N LYS A 112 15.11 -0.81 3.79
CA LYS A 112 14.40 -0.08 2.72
C LYS A 112 14.78 -0.55 1.31
N ALA A 113 16.04 -0.92 1.09
CA ALA A 113 16.54 -1.42 -0.20
C ALA A 113 15.95 -2.77 -0.65
N ASN A 114 15.30 -3.51 0.26
CA ASN A 114 14.70 -4.80 -0.03
C ASN A 114 13.19 -4.69 -0.31
N ALA A 115 12.60 -3.50 -0.21
CA ALA A 115 11.19 -3.29 -0.53
C ALA A 115 10.91 -3.68 -2.00
N ASN A 116 9.97 -4.61 -2.19
CA ASN A 116 9.65 -5.19 -3.49
C ASN A 116 8.14 -5.29 -3.76
N HIS A 117 7.30 -4.88 -2.81
CA HIS A 117 5.85 -5.00 -2.91
C HIS A 117 5.13 -3.82 -2.24
N GLY A 118 4.02 -3.39 -2.82
CA GLY A 118 3.13 -2.36 -2.27
C GLY A 118 1.86 -2.98 -1.72
N VAL A 119 1.47 -2.60 -0.50
CA VAL A 119 0.25 -3.05 0.17
C VAL A 119 -0.41 -1.89 0.93
N VAL A 120 -1.58 -2.14 1.51
CA VAL A 120 -2.33 -1.13 2.27
C VAL A 120 -2.55 -1.61 3.70
N ILE A 121 -2.12 -0.83 4.69
CA ILE A 121 -2.53 -1.03 6.07
C ILE A 121 -3.95 -0.48 6.21
N VAL A 122 -4.87 -1.33 6.69
CA VAL A 122 -6.29 -0.97 6.87
C VAL A 122 -6.71 -0.95 8.33
N GLY A 123 -5.82 -1.34 9.24
CA GLY A 123 -6.08 -1.35 10.68
C GLY A 123 -4.94 -1.99 11.46
N TYR A 124 -5.17 -2.12 12.75
CA TYR A 124 -4.26 -2.79 13.66
C TYR A 124 -5.02 -3.42 14.84
N GLY A 125 -4.36 -4.26 15.60
CA GLY A 125 -4.95 -4.90 16.77
C GLY A 125 -3.92 -5.50 17.70
N SER A 126 -4.43 -6.17 18.72
CA SER A 126 -3.62 -6.93 19.69
C SER A 126 -4.31 -8.27 19.99
N GLU A 127 -3.56 -9.35 19.94
CA GLU A 127 -4.04 -10.71 20.22
C GLU A 127 -2.94 -11.50 20.93
N ASN A 128 -3.29 -12.17 22.04
CA ASN A 128 -2.36 -13.00 22.82
C ASN A 128 -1.05 -12.27 23.24
N GLY A 129 -1.13 -10.96 23.50
CA GLY A 129 0.02 -10.14 23.88
C GLY A 129 0.89 -9.67 22.71
N PHE A 130 0.51 -9.95 21.48
CA PHE A 130 1.18 -9.46 20.27
C PHE A 130 0.35 -8.37 19.60
N ASN A 131 0.98 -7.24 19.34
CA ASN A 131 0.41 -6.19 18.52
C ASN A 131 0.66 -6.50 17.03
N TYR A 132 -0.32 -6.21 16.16
CA TYR A 132 -0.21 -6.49 14.73
C TYR A 132 -0.85 -5.39 13.87
N TRP A 133 -0.40 -5.32 12.63
CA TRP A 133 -1.03 -4.60 11.53
C TRP A 133 -2.00 -5.51 10.81
N ILE A 134 -3.12 -4.96 10.35
CA ILE A 134 -4.02 -5.60 9.38
C ILE A 134 -3.72 -5.03 8.01
N ILE A 135 -3.24 -5.87 7.12
CA ILE A 135 -2.75 -5.49 5.80
C ILE A 135 -3.68 -6.08 4.73
N ARG A 136 -4.19 -5.25 3.84
CA ARG A 136 -4.86 -5.68 2.62
C ARG A 136 -3.82 -5.91 1.53
N ASN A 137 -3.76 -7.13 1.01
CA ASN A 137 -2.91 -7.51 -0.10
C ASN A 137 -3.68 -7.51 -1.44
N SER A 138 -2.97 -7.68 -2.55
CA SER A 138 -3.51 -7.71 -3.92
C SER A 138 -3.37 -9.08 -4.61
N TRP A 139 -3.25 -10.18 -3.83
CA TRP A 139 -3.07 -11.54 -4.35
C TRP A 139 -4.37 -12.37 -4.38
N GLY A 140 -5.52 -11.70 -4.28
CA GLY A 140 -6.84 -12.32 -4.31
C GLY A 140 -7.31 -12.83 -2.94
N THR A 141 -8.61 -13.14 -2.86
CA THR A 141 -9.27 -13.55 -1.61
C THR A 141 -8.97 -15.00 -1.18
N ASN A 142 -8.37 -15.79 -2.06
CA ASN A 142 -7.93 -17.16 -1.74
C ASN A 142 -6.58 -17.20 -1.01
N TRP A 143 -5.86 -16.08 -0.96
CA TRP A 143 -4.61 -15.94 -0.24
C TRP A 143 -4.86 -15.39 1.16
N GLY A 144 -4.08 -15.89 2.16
CA GLY A 144 -4.13 -15.44 3.53
C GLY A 144 -5.51 -15.50 4.17
N GLU A 145 -5.82 -14.55 5.04
CA GLU A 145 -7.15 -14.42 5.67
C GLU A 145 -8.08 -13.62 4.74
N SER A 146 -8.61 -14.26 3.70
CA SER A 146 -9.49 -13.63 2.69
C SER A 146 -8.84 -12.43 1.97
N GLY A 147 -7.56 -12.52 1.65
CA GLY A 147 -6.78 -11.46 1.02
C GLY A 147 -6.07 -10.53 2.00
N TYR A 148 -6.17 -10.80 3.29
CA TYR A 148 -5.54 -10.01 4.36
C TYR A 148 -4.42 -10.78 5.05
N LEU A 149 -3.52 -10.02 5.68
CA LEU A 149 -2.40 -10.49 6.47
C LEU A 149 -2.38 -9.75 7.81
N LYS A 150 -2.12 -10.46 8.90
CA LYS A 150 -1.72 -9.86 10.17
C LYS A 150 -0.20 -9.92 10.31
N LEU A 151 0.47 -8.77 10.35
CA LEU A 151 1.92 -8.67 10.52
C LEU A 151 2.25 -8.11 11.89
N ILE A 152 3.20 -8.71 12.60
CA ILE A 152 3.67 -8.21 13.89
C ILE A 152 4.02 -6.71 13.83
N ARG A 153 3.54 -5.90 14.79
CA ARG A 153 3.74 -4.45 14.90
C ARG A 153 4.75 -4.10 16.00
N GLY A 154 5.45 -2.97 15.84
CA GLY A 154 6.40 -2.43 16.82
C GLY A 154 7.84 -2.92 16.61
N ARG A 155 8.16 -3.49 15.42
CA ARG A 155 9.50 -3.98 15.08
C ARG A 155 9.94 -3.61 13.67
N ASN A 156 9.20 -2.74 13.00
CA ASN A 156 9.36 -2.43 11.57
C ASN A 156 9.51 -3.70 10.73
N ALA A 157 8.67 -4.70 11.01
CA ALA A 157 8.71 -5.99 10.35
C ALA A 157 8.52 -5.84 8.84
N CYS A 158 9.32 -6.54 8.04
CA CYS A 158 9.34 -6.44 6.58
C CYS A 158 9.54 -5.01 6.04
N GLY A 159 10.03 -4.09 6.86
CA GLY A 159 10.23 -2.69 6.49
C GLY A 159 8.95 -1.88 6.31
N ILE A 160 7.85 -2.29 6.94
CA ILE A 160 6.51 -1.73 6.74
C ILE A 160 6.40 -0.23 6.97
N ALA A 161 7.23 0.35 7.84
CA ALA A 161 7.27 1.78 8.10
C ALA A 161 8.34 2.54 7.30
N ASN A 162 9.06 1.88 6.39
CA ASN A 162 10.16 2.52 5.66
C ASN A 162 9.70 3.51 4.58
N SER A 163 8.56 3.25 3.96
CA SER A 163 7.92 4.13 2.98
C SER A 163 6.42 3.95 3.12
N ALA A 164 5.80 4.93 3.75
CA ALA A 164 4.38 4.93 4.06
C ALA A 164 3.80 6.29 3.71
N SER A 165 2.70 6.33 2.98
CA SER A 165 2.02 7.56 2.58
C SER A 165 0.52 7.37 2.43
N TYR A 166 -0.23 8.45 2.55
CA TYR A 166 -1.67 8.47 2.35
C TYR A 166 -2.13 9.72 1.62
N PRO A 167 -3.16 9.63 0.76
CA PRO A 167 -3.72 10.78 0.08
C PRO A 167 -4.62 11.60 1.00
N ILE A 168 -4.63 12.92 0.81
CA ILE A 168 -5.64 13.82 1.36
C ILE A 168 -6.75 13.96 0.33
N VAL A 169 -7.96 13.64 0.73
CA VAL A 169 -9.15 13.66 -0.12
C VAL A 169 -9.97 14.90 0.21
N GLU A 170 -10.49 15.57 -0.83
CA GLU A 170 -11.39 16.71 -0.68
C GLU A 170 -12.69 16.28 0.01
N ASP A 171 -13.06 16.96 1.10
CA ASP A 171 -14.34 16.77 1.76
C ASP A 171 -15.50 17.12 0.80
N LYS A 172 -16.55 16.29 0.81
CA LYS A 172 -17.75 16.52 -0.03
C LYS A 172 -18.66 17.57 0.55
#